data_934b128577e7a8ecd2bc857a01c41dae
#
_entry.id   934b128577e7a8ecd2bc857a01c41dae
#
_cell.length_a   1.000
_cell.length_b   1.000
_cell.length_c   1.000
_cell.angle_alpha   90.00
_cell.angle_beta   90.00
_cell.angle_gamma   90.00
#
_symmetry.space_group_name_H-M   'P 1'
#
loop_
_entity.id
_entity.type
_entity.pdbx_description
1 polymer ?
#
loop_
_entity_poly.entity_id
_entity_poly.type
_entity_poly.pdbx_seq_one_letter_code
_entity_poly.pdbx_strand_id
1 'polypeptide(L)'
;MNARTPEALLATASAHAQSPEHIQNHATMSEHHLNNSHLDALEEETIFILREVAATFERPALLFSGGKDSLVMLKCAEKAFGKKSEGGGLPYPLLMIDTGHNFPEVTDFRDFRAQELGAELIVRSVEDSMARGTVRLAHPGESRNVHQSVTLLESI
;
A
#
# COMPACT_ATOMS: atom_id res chain seq x y z
N MET A 1 53.23 36.32 47.87
CA MET A 1 51.84 36.20 47.57
C MET A 1 51.72 36.19 46.03
N ASN A 2 51.82 35.04 45.42
CA ASN A 2 52.00 34.88 44.00
C ASN A 2 50.66 34.50 43.32
N ALA A 3 50.26 35.46 42.48
CA ALA A 3 49.25 35.19 41.47
C ALA A 3 49.82 34.28 40.37
N ARG A 4 49.32 33.13 40.12
CA ARG A 4 49.60 32.31 38.91
C ARG A 4 48.46 32.48 37.96
N THR A 5 48.76 33.05 36.81
CA THR A 5 48.00 33.11 35.58
C THR A 5 47.71 31.70 35.03
N PRO A 6 46.51 31.43 34.50
CA PRO A 6 46.25 30.21 33.77
C PRO A 6 46.46 30.44 32.28
N GLU A 7 47.67 30.20 31.83
CA GLU A 7 47.98 29.99 30.41
C GLU A 7 48.53 28.58 30.28
N ALA A 8 47.78 27.70 29.73
CA ALA A 8 48.18 26.47 29.05
C ALA A 8 47.06 25.38 29.09
N LEU A 9 46.05 25.52 28.28
CA LEU A 9 45.21 24.40 27.86
C LEU A 9 44.56 24.73 26.50
N LEU A 10 45.40 25.02 25.53
CA LEU A 10 45.04 25.10 24.13
C LEU A 10 46.01 24.21 23.35
N ALA A 11 45.69 22.90 23.32
CA ALA A 11 46.22 22.04 22.29
C ALA A 11 45.39 20.76 22.24
N THR A 12 44.92 20.45 21.04
CA THR A 12 44.45 19.19 20.51
C THR A 12 42.93 18.93 20.60
N ALA A 13 42.16 19.71 19.86
CA ALA A 13 41.00 19.15 19.19
C ALA A 13 41.35 19.10 17.69
N SER A 14 41.94 17.99 17.26
CA SER A 14 42.11 17.65 15.86
C SER A 14 40.73 17.34 15.29
N ALA A 15 40.15 18.33 14.62
CA ALA A 15 38.96 18.14 13.81
C ALA A 15 39.30 17.21 12.66
N HIS A 16 38.77 15.98 12.69
CA HIS A 16 38.67 15.15 11.52
C HIS A 16 37.60 15.77 10.61
N ALA A 17 38.04 16.68 9.77
CA ALA A 17 37.23 17.14 8.65
C ALA A 17 37.06 15.97 7.68
N GLN A 18 35.92 15.38 7.70
CA GLN A 18 35.51 14.43 6.66
C GLN A 18 35.41 15.18 5.33
N SER A 19 36.17 14.69 4.35
CA SER A 19 36.26 15.25 3.01
C SER A 19 34.90 15.35 2.35
N PRO A 20 34.61 16.42 1.57
CA PRO A 20 33.33 16.63 0.91
C PRO A 20 32.96 15.55 -0.13
N GLU A 21 33.89 14.71 -0.53
CA GLU A 21 33.65 13.61 -1.48
C GLU A 21 32.74 12.47 -0.94
N HIS A 22 32.65 12.28 0.39
CA HIS A 22 31.79 11.25 0.97
C HIS A 22 30.32 11.64 1.02
N ILE A 23 30.00 12.93 0.97
CA ILE A 23 28.61 13.44 0.98
C ILE A 23 28.03 13.41 -0.43
N GLN A 24 28.85 13.59 -1.46
CA GLN A 24 28.38 13.53 -2.87
C GLN A 24 28.03 12.12 -3.31
N ASN A 25 28.71 11.07 -2.80
CA ASN A 25 28.42 9.69 -3.18
C ASN A 25 27.09 9.15 -2.62
N HIS A 26 26.59 9.67 -1.49
CA HIS A 26 25.29 9.29 -0.96
C HIS A 26 24.13 9.96 -1.69
N ALA A 27 24.29 11.17 -2.18
CA ALA A 27 23.27 11.89 -2.96
C ALA A 27 23.09 11.25 -4.35
N THR A 28 24.18 10.87 -5.01
CA THR A 28 24.15 10.26 -6.36
C THR A 28 23.59 8.84 -6.35
N MET A 29 23.76 8.07 -5.28
CA MET A 29 23.11 6.74 -5.16
C MET A 29 21.61 6.82 -4.90
N SER A 30 21.11 7.89 -4.29
CA SER A 30 19.67 8.11 -4.07
C SER A 30 18.94 8.49 -5.35
N GLU A 31 19.57 9.21 -6.26
CA GLU A 31 18.96 9.64 -7.52
C GLU A 31 18.90 8.51 -8.57
N HIS A 32 19.85 7.58 -8.56
CA HIS A 32 19.83 6.42 -9.48
C HIS A 32 18.73 5.40 -9.19
N HIS A 33 18.14 5.38 -7.99
CA HIS A 33 17.04 4.47 -7.65
C HIS A 33 15.64 4.95 -8.08
N LEU A 34 15.49 6.21 -8.51
CA LEU A 34 14.20 6.81 -8.82
C LEU A 34 13.87 6.88 -10.33
N ASN A 35 14.79 6.49 -11.19
CA ASN A 35 14.59 6.61 -12.63
C ASN A 35 14.51 5.23 -13.30
N ASN A 36 13.46 4.47 -12.96
CA ASN A 36 13.17 3.22 -13.65
C ASN A 36 12.06 3.43 -14.68
N SER A 37 12.42 3.91 -15.85
CA SER A 37 11.51 4.21 -16.96
C SER A 37 10.56 3.05 -17.31
N HIS A 38 10.94 1.81 -17.01
CA HIS A 38 10.08 0.65 -17.20
C HIS A 38 8.96 0.59 -16.16
N LEU A 39 9.25 0.88 -14.89
CA LEU A 39 8.22 0.94 -13.85
C LEU A 39 7.28 2.11 -14.05
N ASP A 40 7.80 3.24 -14.50
CA ASP A 40 6.98 4.42 -14.83
C ASP A 40 6.00 4.09 -15.97
N ALA A 41 6.48 3.42 -17.02
CA ALA A 41 5.62 2.98 -18.12
C ALA A 41 4.53 1.98 -17.66
N LEU A 42 4.87 1.03 -16.80
CA LEU A 42 3.89 0.09 -16.24
C LEU A 42 2.86 0.79 -15.34
N GLU A 43 3.28 1.78 -14.57
CA GLU A 43 2.37 2.61 -13.78
C GLU A 43 1.40 3.39 -14.66
N GLU A 44 1.90 4.06 -15.69
CA GLU A 44 1.08 4.82 -16.66
C GLU A 44 0.07 3.91 -17.37
N GLU A 45 0.51 2.73 -17.82
CA GLU A 45 -0.38 1.73 -18.43
C GLU A 45 -1.46 1.27 -17.46
N THR A 46 -1.10 1.00 -16.20
CA THR A 46 -2.06 0.60 -15.16
C THR A 46 -3.09 1.70 -14.88
N ILE A 47 -2.65 2.95 -14.78
CA ILE A 47 -3.54 4.10 -14.62
C ILE A 47 -4.50 4.24 -15.80
N PHE A 48 -3.99 4.06 -17.03
CA PHE A 48 -4.82 4.08 -18.23
C PHE A 48 -5.89 2.98 -18.20
N ILE A 49 -5.50 1.71 -17.91
CA ILE A 49 -6.42 0.58 -17.81
C ILE A 49 -7.50 0.84 -16.75
N LEU A 50 -7.15 1.36 -15.58
CA LEU A 50 -8.12 1.66 -14.52
C LEU A 50 -9.17 2.69 -14.97
N ARG A 51 -8.76 3.69 -15.74
CA ARG A 51 -9.69 4.68 -16.33
C ARG A 51 -10.58 4.07 -17.39
N GLU A 52 -10.04 3.22 -18.26
CA GLU A 52 -10.81 2.50 -19.28
C GLU A 52 -11.85 1.56 -18.64
N VAL A 53 -11.49 0.85 -17.57
CA VAL A 53 -12.41 0.01 -16.79
C VAL A 53 -13.57 0.85 -16.24
N ALA A 54 -13.25 2.00 -15.63
CA ALA A 54 -14.29 2.89 -15.08
C ALA A 54 -15.22 3.46 -16.16
N ALA A 55 -14.71 3.70 -17.37
CA ALA A 55 -15.49 4.23 -18.49
C ALA A 55 -16.33 3.16 -19.21
N THR A 56 -15.88 1.91 -19.18
CA THR A 56 -16.47 0.84 -20.01
C THR A 56 -17.47 -0.01 -19.26
N PHE A 57 -17.22 -0.28 -17.98
CA PHE A 57 -18.06 -1.19 -17.18
C PHE A 57 -19.01 -0.42 -16.28
N GLU A 58 -20.25 -0.89 -16.22
CA GLU A 58 -21.31 -0.24 -15.45
C GLU A 58 -21.10 -0.35 -13.93
N ARG A 59 -20.60 -1.49 -13.47
CA ARG A 59 -20.40 -1.76 -12.04
C ARG A 59 -19.08 -2.49 -11.78
N PRO A 60 -17.94 -1.85 -12.04
CA PRO A 60 -16.65 -2.45 -11.72
C PRO A 60 -16.40 -2.40 -10.21
N ALA A 61 -15.52 -3.27 -9.72
CA ALA A 61 -15.01 -3.24 -8.36
C ALA A 61 -13.50 -3.53 -8.38
N LEU A 62 -12.75 -2.93 -7.47
CA LEU A 62 -11.33 -3.20 -7.29
C LEU A 62 -11.13 -4.19 -6.14
N LEU A 63 -10.54 -5.35 -6.44
CA LEU A 63 -10.19 -6.32 -5.39
C LEU A 63 -9.06 -5.77 -4.52
N PHE A 64 -9.31 -5.72 -3.22
CA PHE A 64 -8.38 -5.18 -2.24
C PHE A 64 -8.18 -6.12 -1.06
N SER A 65 -7.14 -6.94 -1.10
CA SER A 65 -6.80 -7.91 -0.05
C SER A 65 -5.89 -7.37 1.06
N GLY A 66 -5.39 -6.13 0.94
CA GLY A 66 -4.36 -5.58 1.82
C GLY A 66 -2.93 -6.11 1.54
N GLY A 67 -2.76 -7.03 0.58
CA GLY A 67 -1.45 -7.51 0.15
C GLY A 67 -0.72 -6.51 -0.76
N LYS A 68 0.58 -6.72 -0.96
CA LYS A 68 1.45 -5.78 -1.71
C LYS A 68 0.93 -5.44 -3.11
N ASP A 69 0.43 -6.43 -3.84
CA ASP A 69 -0.01 -6.25 -5.23
C ASP A 69 -1.31 -5.44 -5.27
N SER A 70 -2.26 -5.73 -4.37
CA SER A 70 -3.49 -4.95 -4.25
C SER A 70 -3.26 -3.52 -3.75
N LEU A 71 -2.18 -3.30 -2.96
CA LEU A 71 -1.75 -1.96 -2.55
C LEU A 71 -1.18 -1.15 -3.72
N VAL A 72 -0.38 -1.77 -4.59
CA VAL A 72 0.11 -1.13 -5.82
C VAL A 72 -1.07 -0.73 -6.70
N MET A 73 -2.02 -1.65 -6.93
CA MET A 73 -3.23 -1.35 -7.69
C MET A 73 -4.05 -0.22 -7.08
N LEU A 74 -4.22 -0.21 -5.75
CA LEU A 74 -4.92 0.86 -5.05
C LEU A 74 -4.20 2.20 -5.19
N LYS A 75 -2.85 2.21 -5.15
CA LYS A 75 -2.06 3.43 -5.37
C LYS A 75 -2.17 3.96 -6.79
N CYS A 76 -2.18 3.08 -7.79
CA CYS A 76 -2.44 3.48 -9.17
C CYS A 76 -3.87 4.03 -9.34
N ALA A 77 -4.87 3.43 -8.67
CA ALA A 77 -6.23 3.95 -8.67
C ALA A 77 -6.34 5.34 -8.00
N GLU A 78 -5.63 5.56 -6.88
CA GLU A 78 -5.53 6.88 -6.25
C GLU A 78 -4.93 7.92 -7.21
N LYS A 79 -3.87 7.56 -7.95
CA LYS A 79 -3.28 8.43 -8.97
C LYS A 79 -4.22 8.67 -10.16
N ALA A 80 -5.01 7.65 -10.55
CA ALA A 80 -5.93 7.74 -11.67
C ALA A 80 -7.12 8.68 -11.40
N PHE A 81 -7.67 8.67 -10.17
CA PHE A 81 -8.94 9.31 -9.82
C PHE A 81 -8.84 10.35 -8.71
N GLY A 82 -7.72 10.44 -8.01
CA GLY A 82 -7.53 11.32 -6.85
C GLY A 82 -8.25 10.83 -5.59
N LYS A 83 -8.15 11.62 -4.54
CA LYS A 83 -8.85 11.37 -3.28
C LYS A 83 -10.17 12.15 -3.23
N LYS A 84 -11.17 11.60 -2.55
CA LYS A 84 -12.46 12.26 -2.38
C LYS A 84 -12.35 13.61 -1.64
N SER A 85 -11.45 13.70 -0.69
CA SER A 85 -11.15 14.95 0.04
C SER A 85 -10.58 16.06 -0.85
N GLU A 86 -10.01 15.70 -2.01
CA GLU A 86 -9.41 16.61 -2.99
C GLU A 86 -10.31 16.84 -4.21
N GLY A 87 -11.58 16.44 -4.13
CA GLY A 87 -12.55 16.56 -5.22
C GLY A 87 -12.52 15.42 -6.25
N GLY A 88 -11.68 14.42 -6.03
CA GLY A 88 -11.65 13.16 -6.78
C GLY A 88 -12.40 12.04 -6.06
N GLY A 89 -11.97 10.83 -6.24
CA GLY A 89 -12.46 9.61 -5.57
C GLY A 89 -12.56 8.44 -6.53
N LEU A 90 -12.48 7.23 -5.97
CA LEU A 90 -12.64 6.02 -6.76
C LEU A 90 -14.08 5.92 -7.28
N PRO A 91 -14.27 5.71 -8.59
CA PRO A 91 -15.60 5.59 -9.19
C PRO A 91 -16.26 4.22 -8.93
N TYR A 92 -15.57 3.31 -8.27
CA TYR A 92 -16.03 1.95 -7.95
C TYR A 92 -15.58 1.54 -6.54
N PRO A 93 -16.30 0.59 -5.90
CA PRO A 93 -15.96 0.14 -4.55
C PRO A 93 -14.69 -0.72 -4.52
N LEU A 94 -14.09 -0.78 -3.33
CA LEU A 94 -13.11 -1.78 -2.96
C LEU A 94 -13.84 -3.05 -2.49
N LEU A 95 -13.47 -4.20 -3.00
CA LEU A 95 -14.05 -5.49 -2.63
C LEU A 95 -13.00 -6.38 -1.98
N MET A 96 -13.26 -6.84 -0.77
CA MET A 96 -12.44 -7.81 -0.07
C MET A 96 -13.21 -9.09 0.24
N ILE A 97 -12.59 -10.24 -0.01
CA ILE A 97 -13.08 -11.53 0.43
C ILE A 97 -12.35 -11.92 1.72
N ASP A 98 -13.10 -11.94 2.82
CA ASP A 98 -12.57 -12.27 4.13
C ASP A 98 -12.70 -13.79 4.38
N THR A 99 -11.57 -14.43 4.65
CA THR A 99 -11.49 -15.85 5.01
C THR A 99 -11.65 -16.12 6.50
N GLY A 100 -11.68 -15.05 7.32
CA GLY A 100 -11.68 -15.12 8.77
C GLY A 100 -10.32 -15.46 9.38
N HIS A 101 -9.24 -15.42 8.57
CA HIS A 101 -7.86 -15.73 9.03
C HIS A 101 -6.90 -14.55 8.80
N ASN A 102 -7.43 -13.35 8.54
CA ASN A 102 -6.61 -12.17 8.38
C ASN A 102 -6.11 -11.69 9.74
N PHE A 103 -4.86 -11.19 9.77
CA PHE A 103 -4.35 -10.51 10.94
C PHE A 103 -5.13 -9.21 11.19
N PRO A 104 -5.39 -8.83 12.46
CA PRO A 104 -6.08 -7.58 12.79
C PRO A 104 -5.45 -6.35 12.11
N GLU A 105 -4.13 -6.30 12.04
CA GLU A 105 -3.39 -5.21 11.42
C GLU A 105 -3.72 -5.04 9.93
N VAL A 106 -4.01 -6.14 9.22
CA VAL A 106 -4.42 -6.11 7.81
C VAL A 106 -5.82 -5.54 7.66
N THR A 107 -6.74 -5.93 8.54
CA THR A 107 -8.12 -5.41 8.53
C THR A 107 -8.18 -3.94 8.93
N ASP A 108 -7.43 -3.54 9.95
CA ASP A 108 -7.33 -2.15 10.40
C ASP A 108 -6.72 -1.27 9.30
N PHE A 109 -5.66 -1.75 8.65
CA PHE A 109 -5.03 -1.04 7.55
C PHE A 109 -5.96 -0.91 6.33
N ARG A 110 -6.70 -1.96 5.99
CA ARG A 110 -7.71 -1.94 4.92
C ARG A 110 -8.76 -0.86 5.18
N ASP A 111 -9.32 -0.85 6.38
CA ASP A 111 -10.38 0.08 6.76
C ASP A 111 -9.86 1.53 6.78
N PHE A 112 -8.66 1.74 7.32
CA PHE A 112 -7.98 3.02 7.28
C PHE A 112 -7.78 3.53 5.85
N ARG A 113 -7.30 2.68 4.93
CA ARG A 113 -7.06 3.09 3.53
C ARG A 113 -8.36 3.39 2.79
N ALA A 114 -9.40 2.59 2.99
CA ALA A 114 -10.71 2.86 2.41
C ALA A 114 -11.27 4.20 2.89
N GLN A 115 -11.17 4.48 4.19
CA GLN A 115 -11.59 5.74 4.78
C GLN A 115 -10.77 6.94 4.26
N GLU A 116 -9.46 6.82 4.21
CA GLU A 116 -8.55 7.88 3.71
C GLU A 116 -8.89 8.29 2.27
N LEU A 117 -9.21 7.31 1.43
CA LEU A 117 -9.59 7.55 0.04
C LEU A 117 -11.05 7.99 -0.11
N GLY A 118 -11.86 7.83 0.94
CA GLY A 118 -13.31 8.01 0.88
C GLY A 118 -13.99 7.00 -0.04
N ALA A 119 -13.38 5.81 -0.19
CA ALA A 119 -13.87 4.73 -1.03
C ALA A 119 -14.93 3.90 -0.29
N GLU A 120 -15.92 3.43 -1.02
CA GLU A 120 -16.84 2.39 -0.53
C GLU A 120 -16.06 1.08 -0.36
N LEU A 121 -16.21 0.42 0.80
CA LEU A 121 -15.59 -0.86 1.09
C LEU A 121 -16.67 -1.94 1.24
N ILE A 122 -16.63 -2.93 0.37
CA ILE A 122 -17.49 -4.11 0.42
C ILE A 122 -16.66 -5.29 0.93
N VAL A 123 -17.04 -5.84 2.08
CA VAL A 123 -16.42 -7.05 2.62
C VAL A 123 -17.39 -8.21 2.48
N ARG A 124 -16.93 -9.31 1.91
CA ARG A 124 -17.67 -10.57 1.79
C ARG A 124 -16.93 -11.66 2.53
N SER A 125 -17.64 -12.37 3.41
CA SER A 125 -17.05 -13.42 4.25
C SER A 125 -17.30 -14.81 3.64
N VAL A 126 -16.25 -15.62 3.62
CA VAL A 126 -16.36 -17.06 3.30
C VAL A 126 -17.24 -17.77 4.33
N GLU A 127 -17.20 -17.32 5.60
CA GLU A 127 -18.06 -17.87 6.66
C GLU A 127 -19.54 -17.64 6.40
N ASP A 128 -19.92 -16.46 5.89
CA ASP A 128 -21.29 -16.18 5.48
C ASP A 128 -21.73 -17.06 4.30
N SER A 129 -20.84 -17.33 3.34
CA SER A 129 -21.11 -18.25 2.24
C SER A 129 -21.27 -19.69 2.73
N MET A 130 -20.52 -20.08 3.75
CA MET A 130 -20.70 -21.37 4.44
C MET A 130 -22.05 -21.42 5.17
N ALA A 131 -22.43 -20.37 5.88
CA ALA A 131 -23.72 -20.30 6.58
C ALA A 131 -24.91 -20.36 5.61
N ARG A 132 -24.78 -19.78 4.42
CA ARG A 132 -25.78 -19.91 3.33
C ARG A 132 -25.77 -21.26 2.63
N GLY A 133 -24.75 -22.10 2.87
CA GLY A 133 -24.62 -23.43 2.28
C GLY A 133 -24.07 -23.46 0.85
N THR A 134 -23.61 -22.33 0.33
CA THR A 134 -22.99 -22.21 -1.00
C THR A 134 -21.52 -22.64 -1.01
N VAL A 135 -20.87 -22.55 0.14
CA VAL A 135 -19.53 -23.11 0.40
C VAL A 135 -19.62 -24.22 1.44
N ARG A 136 -18.99 -25.35 1.18
CA ARG A 136 -18.87 -26.48 2.11
C ARG A 136 -17.44 -26.94 2.18
N LEU A 137 -16.89 -27.08 3.40
CA LEU A 137 -15.57 -27.67 3.62
C LEU A 137 -15.64 -29.17 3.30
N ALA A 138 -14.66 -29.67 2.58
CA ALA A 138 -14.56 -31.10 2.27
C ALA A 138 -14.18 -31.92 3.50
N HIS A 139 -13.40 -31.32 4.43
CA HIS A 139 -13.01 -31.93 5.70
C HIS A 139 -12.72 -30.87 6.77
N PRO A 140 -12.80 -31.23 8.07
CA PRO A 140 -12.39 -30.34 9.16
C PRO A 140 -10.93 -29.91 8.99
N GLY A 141 -10.67 -28.60 9.08
CA GLY A 141 -9.33 -28.01 8.92
C GLY A 141 -8.93 -27.67 7.48
N GLU A 142 -9.82 -27.86 6.49
CA GLU A 142 -9.59 -27.33 5.15
C GLU A 142 -9.43 -25.81 5.19
N SER A 143 -8.46 -25.31 4.39
CA SER A 143 -8.21 -23.88 4.30
C SER A 143 -9.38 -23.16 3.60
N ARG A 144 -9.94 -22.14 4.25
CA ARG A 144 -10.99 -21.29 3.65
C ARG A 144 -10.50 -20.51 2.43
N ASN A 145 -9.19 -20.42 2.22
CA ASN A 145 -8.61 -19.71 1.06
C ASN A 145 -9.03 -20.34 -0.28
N VAL A 146 -9.27 -21.65 -0.34
CA VAL A 146 -9.73 -22.32 -1.57
C VAL A 146 -11.14 -21.93 -1.97
N HIS A 147 -11.92 -21.37 -1.05
CA HIS A 147 -13.32 -20.99 -1.26
C HIS A 147 -13.51 -19.50 -1.58
N GLN A 148 -12.43 -18.71 -1.62
CA GLN A 148 -12.51 -17.27 -1.95
C GLN A 148 -13.16 -17.03 -3.31
N SER A 149 -12.85 -17.86 -4.32
CA SER A 149 -13.41 -17.71 -5.66
C SER A 149 -14.91 -17.89 -5.70
N VAL A 150 -15.46 -18.83 -4.92
CA VAL A 150 -16.92 -19.05 -4.84
C VAL A 150 -17.58 -17.83 -4.17
N THR A 151 -17.05 -17.37 -3.04
CA THR A 151 -17.56 -16.20 -2.35
C THR A 151 -17.47 -14.94 -3.22
N LEU A 152 -16.40 -14.81 -4.02
CA LEU A 152 -16.25 -13.71 -4.97
C LEU A 152 -17.35 -13.76 -6.04
N LEU A 153 -17.59 -14.92 -6.66
CA LEU A 153 -18.63 -15.08 -7.68
C LEU A 153 -20.05 -14.80 -7.17
N GLU A 154 -20.31 -15.05 -5.88
CA GLU A 154 -21.58 -14.69 -5.22
C GLU A 154 -21.72 -13.18 -4.95
N SER A 155 -20.63 -12.45 -5.05
CA SER A 155 -20.56 -11.03 -4.68
C SER A 155 -20.73 -10.09 -5.87
N ILE A 156 -20.65 -10.67 -7.08
CA ILE A 156 -20.77 -9.98 -8.37
C ILE A 156 -22.22 -10.13 -8.86
#